data_10f423138f0248f9bc996c75ea475251
#
_entry.id   10f423138f0248f9bc996c75ea475251
#
_cell.length_a   1.000
_cell.length_b   1.000
_cell.length_c   1.000
_cell.angle_alpha   90.00
_cell.angle_beta   90.00
_cell.angle_gamma   90.00
#
_symmetry.space_group_name_H-M   'P 1'
#
loop_
_entity.id
_entity.type
_entity.pdbx_description
1 polymer ?
#
loop_
_entity_poly.entity_id
_entity_poly.type
_entity_poly.pdbx_seq_one_letter_code
_entity_poly.pdbx_strand_id
1 'polypeptide(L)'
;MHRSITGVLCAIAPAIGLVASLLVTRASADEADRFPTATPIKHLVIIFQENETFDHYFGTYPNATNPPDEPEFVPGRDTPSVNGLTPALLNFNPNGVNPFRYDRSQAFTCDGDNGYMAEQQQFDMGLMDQFPTFTELPPGCPDYGHGSAFVMGYFDGNTVTALWNYAQHFAMSDNSYGTTFGSTLLGHINLVSGQTNGAIATPPNPLIVLEGTLVANAQPTGDVCFTSASQTVQMSGTNLGDLLNANGISWGSFEGGFNLQTVNPNGTTGCNRSHLNPVTGLLVKDYNGQYTPFQYYPQTSNLAHTRPANVSEIGHSGPANHEYDLADLLVAAKADYLPAVSYVKAERYQTGHAGGISDPLDEQVFLVQTINALEKTRQWKSMAIIIAFDDSDGDYDHQMSPIFNGSTSVLDALNGTGICGSGDPSLGDAELRCGYGPRLPLLVISPYSRRNFVDHTITDLTSITRFVEDNWSLGRIGGGSYDAIAGPLSNLFDFTGGHRTGRLFLDPDTGELSH
;
A
#
# COMPACT_ATOMS: atom_id res chain seq x y z
N MET A 1 -30.70 -19.78 -101.55
CA MET A 1 -30.21 -20.97 -100.89
C MET A 1 -29.18 -20.54 -99.84
N HIS A 2 -29.59 -20.21 -98.67
CA HIS A 2 -28.67 -19.96 -97.56
C HIS A 2 -29.31 -20.50 -96.27
N ARG A 3 -28.70 -21.50 -95.73
CA ARG A 3 -29.09 -22.05 -94.39
C ARG A 3 -28.36 -21.28 -93.29
N SER A 4 -29.12 -20.73 -92.40
CA SER A 4 -28.67 -20.09 -91.18
C SER A 4 -28.51 -21.17 -90.13
N ILE A 5 -27.35 -21.21 -89.43
CA ILE A 5 -27.10 -22.05 -88.25
C ILE A 5 -27.10 -21.16 -87.06
N THR A 6 -28.08 -21.36 -86.15
CA THR A 6 -28.16 -20.69 -84.90
C THR A 6 -27.32 -21.44 -83.86
N GLY A 7 -26.29 -20.81 -83.39
CA GLY A 7 -25.48 -21.32 -82.27
C GLY A 7 -26.05 -20.89 -80.92
N VAL A 8 -26.26 -21.84 -80.01
CA VAL A 8 -26.68 -21.61 -78.61
C VAL A 8 -25.43 -21.38 -77.79
N LEU A 9 -25.30 -20.20 -77.20
CA LEU A 9 -24.27 -19.89 -76.20
C LEU A 9 -24.81 -20.28 -74.82
N CYS A 10 -24.20 -21.29 -74.20
CA CYS A 10 -24.35 -21.57 -72.76
C CYS A 10 -23.47 -20.60 -71.92
N ALA A 11 -24.08 -19.74 -71.19
CA ALA A 11 -23.40 -18.90 -70.23
C ALA A 11 -23.14 -19.69 -68.94
N ILE A 12 -21.86 -19.91 -68.59
CA ILE A 12 -21.42 -20.46 -67.30
C ILE A 12 -21.19 -19.27 -66.34
N ALA A 13 -22.02 -19.14 -65.34
CA ALA A 13 -21.82 -18.18 -64.25
C ALA A 13 -20.85 -18.76 -63.19
N PRO A 14 -19.79 -18.07 -62.81
CA PRO A 14 -18.94 -18.52 -61.71
C PRO A 14 -19.66 -18.23 -60.38
N ALA A 15 -19.91 -19.27 -59.57
CA ALA A 15 -20.32 -19.15 -58.20
C ALA A 15 -19.11 -18.68 -57.34
N ILE A 16 -19.10 -17.41 -56.97
CA ILE A 16 -18.14 -16.88 -55.98
C ILE A 16 -18.61 -17.32 -54.60
N GLY A 17 -17.98 -18.37 -54.08
CA GLY A 17 -18.16 -18.78 -52.69
C GLY A 17 -17.51 -17.77 -51.74
N LEU A 18 -18.33 -17.02 -51.04
CA LEU A 18 -17.89 -16.15 -49.94
C LEU A 18 -17.48 -17.03 -48.76
N VAL A 19 -16.18 -17.31 -48.62
CA VAL A 19 -15.62 -17.91 -47.40
C VAL A 19 -15.58 -16.80 -46.37
N ALA A 20 -16.59 -16.71 -45.51
CA ALA A 20 -16.56 -15.89 -44.30
C ALA A 20 -15.54 -16.52 -43.37
N SER A 21 -14.31 -15.99 -43.34
CA SER A 21 -13.32 -16.29 -42.32
C SER A 21 -13.85 -15.74 -41.01
N LEU A 22 -14.43 -16.60 -40.18
CA LEU A 22 -14.66 -16.33 -38.75
C LEU A 22 -13.27 -16.15 -38.12
N LEU A 23 -12.82 -14.90 -38.03
CA LEU A 23 -11.76 -14.51 -37.11
C LEU A 23 -12.29 -14.78 -35.70
N VAL A 24 -12.08 -16.00 -35.20
CA VAL A 24 -12.14 -16.29 -33.79
C VAL A 24 -10.97 -15.50 -33.21
N THR A 25 -11.25 -14.30 -32.69
CA THR A 25 -10.34 -13.61 -31.81
C THR A 25 -10.15 -14.55 -30.60
N ARG A 26 -9.06 -15.32 -30.64
CA ARG A 26 -8.59 -15.98 -29.40
C ARG A 26 -8.44 -14.84 -28.42
N ALA A 27 -9.25 -14.85 -27.36
CA ALA A 27 -8.96 -14.05 -26.18
C ALA A 27 -7.48 -14.31 -25.87
N SER A 28 -6.67 -13.27 -25.89
CA SER A 28 -5.28 -13.36 -25.47
C SER A 28 -5.32 -13.99 -24.09
N ALA A 29 -4.61 -15.11 -23.91
CA ALA A 29 -4.45 -15.66 -22.57
C ALA A 29 -3.73 -14.59 -21.75
N ASP A 30 -4.24 -14.33 -20.56
CA ASP A 30 -3.61 -13.45 -19.61
C ASP A 30 -2.15 -13.87 -19.44
N GLU A 31 -1.22 -12.94 -19.54
CA GLU A 31 0.20 -13.28 -19.50
C GLU A 31 0.59 -13.84 -18.14
N ALA A 32 0.05 -13.31 -17.06
CA ALA A 32 0.29 -13.78 -15.71
C ALA A 32 -0.15 -15.25 -15.51
N ASP A 33 -1.13 -15.73 -16.28
CA ASP A 33 -1.54 -17.15 -16.27
C ASP A 33 -0.43 -18.11 -16.73
N ARG A 34 0.61 -17.61 -17.43
CA ARG A 34 1.73 -18.42 -17.95
C ARG A 34 2.76 -18.75 -16.88
N PHE A 35 2.86 -17.95 -15.83
CA PHE A 35 3.84 -18.16 -14.76
C PHE A 35 3.36 -19.23 -13.80
N PRO A 36 4.21 -20.23 -13.46
CA PRO A 36 3.90 -21.16 -12.41
C PRO A 36 3.87 -20.42 -11.06
N THR A 37 2.89 -20.72 -10.23
CA THR A 37 2.74 -20.14 -8.89
C THR A 37 2.45 -21.22 -7.87
N ALA A 38 2.91 -21.03 -6.63
CA ALA A 38 2.69 -21.96 -5.53
C ALA A 38 1.22 -21.96 -5.07
N THR A 39 0.51 -20.85 -5.28
CA THR A 39 -0.92 -20.69 -4.96
C THR A 39 -1.73 -20.42 -6.23
N PRO A 40 -3.07 -20.40 -6.17
CA PRO A 40 -3.90 -19.98 -7.31
C PRO A 40 -3.80 -18.50 -7.68
N ILE A 41 -3.07 -17.68 -6.90
CA ILE A 41 -2.91 -16.25 -7.16
C ILE A 41 -1.96 -16.04 -8.32
N LYS A 42 -2.46 -15.37 -9.35
CA LYS A 42 -1.72 -14.97 -10.56
C LYS A 42 -1.49 -13.47 -10.64
N HIS A 43 -2.31 -12.70 -9.93
CA HIS A 43 -2.20 -11.25 -9.81
C HIS A 43 -2.23 -10.88 -8.34
N LEU A 44 -1.15 -10.26 -7.87
CA LEU A 44 -1.08 -9.64 -6.55
C LEU A 44 -1.06 -8.13 -6.74
N VAL A 45 -2.06 -7.44 -6.19
CA VAL A 45 -2.13 -5.98 -6.15
C VAL A 45 -1.88 -5.54 -4.72
N ILE A 46 -0.88 -4.71 -4.50
CA ILE A 46 -0.49 -4.21 -3.18
C ILE A 46 -0.85 -2.73 -3.16
N ILE A 47 -1.92 -2.37 -2.47
CA ILE A 47 -2.32 -0.96 -2.24
C ILE A 47 -1.67 -0.54 -0.94
N PHE A 48 -0.76 0.44 -1.01
CA PHE A 48 0.05 0.86 0.10
C PHE A 48 -0.31 2.29 0.50
N GLN A 49 -1.00 2.42 1.63
CA GLN A 49 -1.57 3.67 2.12
C GLN A 49 -0.68 4.33 3.17
N GLU A 50 -1.14 5.41 3.79
CA GLU A 50 -0.35 6.25 4.69
C GLU A 50 -0.89 6.23 6.12
N ASN A 51 0.06 6.17 7.01
CA ASN A 51 0.19 6.71 8.35
C ASN A 51 -0.92 6.30 9.33
N GLU A 52 -1.16 4.99 9.51
CA GLU A 52 -2.24 4.56 10.42
C GLU A 52 -1.82 3.40 11.32
N THR A 53 -1.97 3.58 12.64
CA THR A 53 -1.87 2.42 13.54
C THR A 53 -3.11 1.53 13.46
N PHE A 54 -2.96 0.30 13.91
CA PHE A 54 -4.09 -0.63 13.98
C PHE A 54 -5.20 -0.10 14.92
N ASP A 55 -4.85 0.41 16.09
CA ASP A 55 -5.85 0.92 17.03
C ASP A 55 -6.54 2.19 16.52
N HIS A 56 -5.86 3.02 15.74
CA HIS A 56 -6.45 4.23 15.18
C HIS A 56 -7.62 3.93 14.24
N TYR A 57 -7.53 2.86 13.42
CA TYR A 57 -8.58 2.46 12.47
C TYR A 57 -9.42 1.26 12.90
N PHE A 58 -8.91 0.36 13.73
CA PHE A 58 -9.57 -0.89 14.08
C PHE A 58 -9.66 -1.15 15.57
N GLY A 59 -9.20 -0.25 16.42
CA GLY A 59 -9.11 -0.44 17.87
C GLY A 59 -10.41 -0.82 18.53
N THR A 60 -11.57 -0.41 17.99
CA THR A 60 -12.89 -0.76 18.52
C THR A 60 -13.66 -1.77 17.66
N TYR A 61 -13.05 -2.30 16.59
CA TYR A 61 -13.70 -3.29 15.72
C TYR A 61 -14.17 -4.53 16.51
N PRO A 62 -15.38 -5.03 16.30
CA PRO A 62 -16.36 -4.61 15.30
C PRO A 62 -17.49 -3.69 15.87
N ASN A 63 -17.21 -2.91 16.91
CA ASN A 63 -18.21 -2.12 17.62
C ASN A 63 -18.20 -0.65 17.20
N ALA A 64 -18.98 -0.30 16.19
CA ALA A 64 -19.19 1.07 15.77
C ALA A 64 -20.25 1.78 16.63
N THR A 65 -20.13 3.09 16.77
CA THR A 65 -21.06 3.92 17.59
C THR A 65 -22.41 4.11 16.91
N ASN A 66 -22.44 4.13 15.57
CA ASN A 66 -23.61 4.29 14.71
C ASN A 66 -24.49 5.51 15.05
N PRO A 67 -23.95 6.73 15.08
CA PRO A 67 -24.77 7.93 15.25
C PRO A 67 -25.65 8.17 13.99
N PRO A 68 -26.80 8.85 14.12
CA PRO A 68 -27.80 8.96 13.04
C PRO A 68 -27.31 9.62 11.74
N ASP A 69 -26.29 10.46 11.83
CA ASP A 69 -25.81 11.29 10.71
C ASP A 69 -24.50 10.74 10.05
N GLU A 70 -24.07 9.54 10.43
CA GLU A 70 -22.89 8.88 9.86
C GLU A 70 -23.28 7.56 9.18
N PRO A 71 -22.50 7.05 8.20
CA PRO A 71 -22.70 5.75 7.61
C PRO A 71 -22.74 4.65 8.67
N GLU A 72 -23.66 3.70 8.52
CA GLU A 72 -23.84 2.64 9.51
C GLU A 72 -22.90 1.45 9.24
N PHE A 73 -22.25 0.95 10.29
CA PHE A 73 -21.59 -0.36 10.25
C PHE A 73 -22.32 -1.32 11.19
N VAL A 74 -22.79 -2.43 10.64
CA VAL A 74 -23.45 -3.50 11.41
C VAL A 74 -22.62 -4.76 11.35
N PRO A 75 -22.05 -5.21 12.49
CA PRO A 75 -21.28 -6.44 12.51
C PRO A 75 -22.17 -7.66 12.21
N GLY A 76 -21.63 -8.60 11.44
CA GLY A 76 -22.25 -9.90 11.25
C GLY A 76 -22.34 -10.65 12.59
N ARG A 77 -23.25 -11.64 12.67
CA ARG A 77 -23.48 -12.39 13.91
C ARG A 77 -22.21 -13.03 14.48
N ASP A 78 -21.33 -13.50 13.58
CA ASP A 78 -20.11 -14.25 13.93
C ASP A 78 -18.85 -13.44 13.60
N THR A 79 -18.92 -12.09 13.58
CA THR A 79 -17.76 -11.23 13.36
C THR A 79 -16.82 -11.35 14.56
N PRO A 80 -15.56 -11.78 14.36
CA PRO A 80 -14.59 -11.91 15.43
C PRO A 80 -14.18 -10.56 15.99
N SER A 81 -13.81 -10.52 17.26
CA SER A 81 -13.13 -9.39 17.85
C SER A 81 -11.65 -9.39 17.46
N VAL A 82 -11.03 -8.22 17.60
CA VAL A 82 -9.59 -8.01 17.42
C VAL A 82 -8.89 -7.85 18.76
N ASN A 83 -7.57 -7.90 18.76
CA ASN A 83 -6.75 -7.37 19.85
C ASN A 83 -6.74 -5.83 19.73
N GLY A 84 -7.72 -5.17 20.33
CA GLY A 84 -7.95 -3.73 20.24
C GLY A 84 -8.15 -3.06 21.58
N LEU A 85 -8.75 -1.87 21.56
CA LEU A 85 -8.97 -1.02 22.71
C LEU A 85 -10.01 -1.63 23.67
N THR A 86 -9.54 -2.19 24.77
CA THR A 86 -10.40 -2.74 25.81
C THR A 86 -11.10 -1.62 26.61
N PRO A 87 -12.19 -1.91 27.35
CA PRO A 87 -12.79 -0.92 28.26
C PRO A 87 -11.81 -0.35 29.29
N ALA A 88 -10.78 -1.11 29.69
CA ALA A 88 -9.74 -0.61 30.58
C ALA A 88 -8.87 0.44 29.87
N LEU A 89 -8.42 0.17 28.66
CA LEU A 89 -7.63 1.11 27.85
C LEU A 89 -8.41 2.38 27.50
N LEU A 90 -9.71 2.25 27.23
CA LEU A 90 -10.59 3.38 26.90
C LEU A 90 -10.92 4.28 28.11
N ASN A 91 -10.74 3.80 29.36
CA ASN A 91 -11.14 4.56 30.55
C ASN A 91 -10.00 4.80 31.55
N PHE A 92 -8.91 4.06 31.45
CA PHE A 92 -7.77 4.12 32.39
C PHE A 92 -6.46 3.92 31.65
N ASN A 93 -6.24 4.73 30.60
CA ASN A 93 -5.07 4.59 29.73
C ASN A 93 -3.77 5.03 30.42
N PRO A 94 -2.66 4.31 30.24
CA PRO A 94 -1.37 4.67 30.86
C PRO A 94 -0.78 6.00 30.37
N ASN A 95 -1.18 6.50 29.21
CA ASN A 95 -0.76 7.80 28.69
C ASN A 95 -1.29 9.02 29.48
N GLY A 96 -2.08 8.79 30.53
CA GLY A 96 -2.69 9.88 31.32
C GLY A 96 -3.86 10.58 30.59
N VAL A 97 -4.10 10.26 29.36
CA VAL A 97 -5.24 10.66 28.54
C VAL A 97 -5.86 9.40 27.94
N ASN A 98 -7.18 9.28 28.04
CA ASN A 98 -7.88 8.15 27.47
C ASN A 98 -8.04 8.31 25.94
N PRO A 99 -8.02 7.23 25.16
CA PRO A 99 -8.40 7.26 23.76
C PRO A 99 -9.83 7.80 23.58
N PHE A 100 -10.05 8.55 22.51
CA PHE A 100 -11.34 9.13 22.19
C PHE A 100 -11.66 8.96 20.72
N ARG A 101 -12.96 8.88 20.41
CA ARG A 101 -13.43 8.73 19.04
C ARG A 101 -13.42 10.08 18.33
N TYR A 102 -12.81 10.15 17.16
CA TYR A 102 -13.10 11.17 16.18
C TYR A 102 -14.42 10.82 15.45
N ASP A 103 -15.32 11.77 15.33
CA ASP A 103 -16.48 11.60 14.46
C ASP A 103 -16.13 11.88 12.99
N ARG A 104 -17.01 11.51 12.08
CA ARG A 104 -16.79 11.68 10.64
C ARG A 104 -16.52 13.13 10.22
N SER A 105 -17.04 14.12 10.94
CA SER A 105 -16.75 15.54 10.68
C SER A 105 -15.37 15.98 11.15
N GLN A 106 -14.70 15.17 11.93
CA GLN A 106 -13.35 15.35 12.44
C GLN A 106 -12.32 14.46 11.70
N ALA A 107 -12.66 13.99 10.50
CA ALA A 107 -11.79 13.12 9.71
C ALA A 107 -10.43 13.74 9.38
N PHE A 108 -10.37 15.05 9.33
CA PHE A 108 -9.15 15.79 9.07
C PHE A 108 -8.38 16.05 10.39
N THR A 109 -7.29 15.33 10.63
CA THR A 109 -6.49 15.36 11.86
C THR A 109 -5.13 16.04 11.68
N CYS A 110 -4.39 16.16 12.78
CA CYS A 110 -3.00 16.61 12.77
C CYS A 110 -2.06 15.48 12.35
N ASP A 111 -0.92 15.85 11.78
CA ASP A 111 0.22 14.97 11.49
C ASP A 111 1.03 14.76 12.77
N GLY A 112 1.24 13.51 13.14
CA GLY A 112 1.97 13.15 14.36
C GLY A 112 3.48 13.02 14.12
N ASP A 113 4.21 12.53 15.12
CA ASP A 113 5.66 12.31 15.01
C ASP A 113 5.96 10.81 14.89
N ASN A 114 6.17 10.37 13.64
CA ASN A 114 6.54 9.02 13.24
C ASN A 114 8.06 8.86 12.99
N GLY A 115 8.87 9.76 13.51
CA GLY A 115 10.33 9.67 13.38
C GLY A 115 10.89 8.42 14.05
N TYR A 116 11.99 7.85 13.50
CA TYR A 116 12.63 6.63 13.99
C TYR A 116 12.89 6.62 15.50
N MET A 117 13.27 7.75 16.07
CA MET A 117 13.52 7.88 17.51
C MET A 117 12.25 8.25 18.28
N ALA A 118 11.35 9.04 17.68
CA ALA A 118 10.13 9.49 18.35
C ALA A 118 9.22 8.30 18.68
N GLU A 119 8.98 7.40 17.74
CA GLU A 119 8.19 6.19 17.97
C GLU A 119 8.77 5.30 19.09
N GLN A 120 10.09 5.14 19.15
CA GLN A 120 10.74 4.39 20.24
C GLN A 120 10.55 5.07 21.59
N GLN A 121 10.57 6.40 21.64
CA GLN A 121 10.30 7.17 22.86
C GLN A 121 8.82 7.06 23.28
N GLN A 122 7.89 7.10 22.33
CA GLN A 122 6.45 6.92 22.59
C GLN A 122 6.16 5.54 23.19
N PHE A 123 6.87 4.50 22.72
CA PHE A 123 6.71 3.13 23.18
C PHE A 123 7.25 2.87 24.59
N ASP A 124 8.20 3.66 25.06
CA ASP A 124 8.81 3.60 26.39
C ASP A 124 9.05 2.16 26.88
N MET A 125 9.91 1.42 26.19
CA MET A 125 10.26 0.02 26.52
C MET A 125 9.04 -0.94 26.60
N GLY A 126 7.96 -0.61 25.92
CA GLY A 126 6.74 -1.42 25.88
C GLY A 126 5.70 -1.05 26.92
N LEU A 127 5.89 0.02 27.70
CA LEU A 127 4.86 0.58 28.57
C LEU A 127 3.75 1.24 27.77
N MET A 128 4.03 1.68 26.53
CA MET A 128 3.09 2.30 25.59
C MET A 128 2.38 3.51 26.22
N ASP A 129 3.12 4.36 26.94
CA ASP A 129 2.55 5.38 27.81
C ASP A 129 3.09 6.80 27.60
N GLN A 130 3.86 7.03 26.50
CA GLN A 130 4.48 8.33 26.23
C GLN A 130 4.04 8.97 24.91
N PHE A 131 2.95 8.54 24.29
CA PHE A 131 2.53 9.05 22.98
C PHE A 131 2.27 10.58 22.99
N PRO A 132 1.44 11.15 23.89
CA PRO A 132 1.26 12.60 23.94
C PRO A 132 2.52 13.37 24.37
N THR A 133 3.46 12.70 25.06
CA THR A 133 4.68 13.33 25.58
C THR A 133 5.70 13.59 24.49
N PHE A 134 5.83 12.65 23.55
CA PHE A 134 6.77 12.72 22.42
C PHE A 134 6.08 13.04 21.09
N THR A 135 4.97 13.74 21.16
CA THR A 135 4.26 14.28 20.00
C THR A 135 4.24 15.80 20.07
N GLU A 136 4.76 16.46 19.04
CA GLU A 136 4.65 17.90 18.85
C GLU A 136 3.34 18.24 18.15
N LEU A 137 2.59 19.22 18.65
CA LEU A 137 1.39 19.71 17.97
C LEU A 137 1.79 20.66 16.82
N PRO A 138 1.55 20.29 15.55
CA PRO A 138 1.86 21.17 14.43
C PRO A 138 1.04 22.47 14.47
N PRO A 139 1.62 23.64 14.20
CA PRO A 139 0.89 24.90 14.24
C PRO A 139 -0.27 24.96 13.24
N GLY A 140 -1.48 25.22 13.75
CA GLY A 140 -2.65 25.48 12.92
C GLY A 140 -3.37 24.24 12.39
N CYS A 141 -2.99 23.05 12.82
CA CYS A 141 -3.76 21.84 12.54
C CYS A 141 -4.98 21.73 13.49
N PRO A 142 -6.04 21.02 13.09
CA PRO A 142 -7.23 20.85 13.94
C PRO A 142 -7.04 19.73 14.97
N ASP A 143 -6.56 20.10 16.15
CA ASP A 143 -6.41 19.19 17.29
C ASP A 143 -7.73 18.95 18.06
N TYR A 144 -8.80 19.61 17.64
CA TYR A 144 -10.14 19.54 18.24
C TYR A 144 -10.15 19.79 19.77
N GLY A 145 -9.14 20.49 20.28
CA GLY A 145 -8.99 20.84 21.68
C GLY A 145 -8.24 19.80 22.53
N HIS A 146 -7.62 18.81 21.90
CA HIS A 146 -6.87 17.75 22.58
C HIS A 146 -5.37 18.07 22.76
N GLY A 147 -4.85 19.13 22.09
CA GLY A 147 -3.42 19.42 22.11
C GLY A 147 -2.60 18.26 21.57
N SER A 148 -1.41 17.98 22.11
CA SER A 148 -0.58 16.84 21.69
C SER A 148 -1.21 15.46 21.95
N ALA A 149 -2.32 15.41 22.71
CA ALA A 149 -3.08 14.17 22.88
C ALA A 149 -3.98 13.82 21.68
N PHE A 150 -3.93 14.58 20.58
CA PHE A 150 -4.65 14.25 19.36
C PHE A 150 -4.30 12.84 18.85
N VAL A 151 -3.08 12.37 19.06
CA VAL A 151 -2.60 11.02 18.71
C VAL A 151 -3.30 9.90 19.49
N MET A 152 -4.10 10.23 20.51
CA MET A 152 -4.93 9.25 21.25
C MET A 152 -6.31 9.07 20.61
N GLY A 153 -6.61 9.79 19.53
CA GLY A 153 -7.85 9.66 18.79
C GLY A 153 -7.92 8.34 18.02
N TYR A 154 -9.13 7.90 17.72
CA TYR A 154 -9.37 6.76 16.82
C TYR A 154 -10.64 6.98 16.02
N PHE A 155 -10.69 6.37 14.85
CA PHE A 155 -11.90 6.26 14.03
C PHE A 155 -12.56 4.89 14.25
N ASP A 156 -13.88 4.84 14.08
CA ASP A 156 -14.61 3.58 14.05
C ASP A 156 -15.24 3.32 12.68
N GLY A 157 -16.03 2.25 12.56
CA GLY A 157 -16.66 1.85 11.31
C GLY A 157 -17.61 2.86 10.69
N ASN A 158 -17.90 3.95 11.35
CA ASN A 158 -18.72 5.04 10.80
C ASN A 158 -17.89 6.02 9.96
N THR A 159 -16.58 6.10 10.19
CA THR A 159 -15.66 6.92 9.41
C THR A 159 -14.87 6.06 8.42
N VAL A 160 -14.22 4.97 8.88
CA VAL A 160 -13.49 4.03 8.03
C VAL A 160 -14.38 2.86 7.57
N THR A 161 -15.59 3.20 7.14
CA THR A 161 -16.69 2.27 6.88
C THR A 161 -16.32 1.21 5.85
N ALA A 162 -15.66 1.62 4.75
CA ALA A 162 -15.25 0.67 3.70
C ALA A 162 -14.22 -0.34 4.22
N LEU A 163 -13.22 0.09 4.98
CA LEU A 163 -12.20 -0.81 5.52
C LEU A 163 -12.82 -1.84 6.46
N TRP A 164 -13.77 -1.44 7.33
CA TRP A 164 -14.48 -2.37 8.20
C TRP A 164 -15.38 -3.34 7.43
N ASN A 165 -16.04 -2.89 6.37
CA ASN A 165 -16.82 -3.76 5.49
C ASN A 165 -15.93 -4.76 4.73
N TYR A 166 -14.74 -4.34 4.27
CA TYR A 166 -13.77 -5.26 3.67
C TYR A 166 -13.26 -6.28 4.69
N ALA A 167 -12.90 -5.85 5.89
CA ALA A 167 -12.45 -6.75 6.97
C ALA A 167 -13.53 -7.80 7.32
N GLN A 168 -14.80 -7.39 7.41
CA GLN A 168 -15.91 -8.30 7.68
C GLN A 168 -16.20 -9.27 6.53
N HIS A 169 -16.02 -8.83 5.28
CA HIS A 169 -16.32 -9.67 4.13
C HIS A 169 -15.16 -10.60 3.75
N PHE A 170 -13.93 -10.15 3.95
CA PHE A 170 -12.69 -10.83 3.60
C PHE A 170 -11.88 -11.18 4.87
N ALA A 171 -10.57 -10.97 4.84
CA ALA A 171 -9.69 -11.26 5.96
C ALA A 171 -8.81 -10.06 6.32
N MET A 172 -8.51 -9.90 7.59
CA MET A 172 -7.53 -8.94 8.08
C MET A 172 -6.59 -9.57 9.10
N SER A 173 -5.46 -8.90 9.37
CA SER A 173 -4.57 -9.21 10.49
C SER A 173 -4.69 -8.13 11.56
N ASP A 174 -4.72 -8.53 12.83
CA ASP A 174 -4.59 -7.64 13.99
C ASP A 174 -3.21 -7.73 14.65
N ASN A 175 -2.25 -8.35 13.95
CA ASN A 175 -0.91 -8.60 14.46
C ASN A 175 0.15 -8.42 13.36
N SER A 176 -0.02 -7.36 12.54
CA SER A 176 0.91 -6.94 11.47
C SER A 176 1.61 -5.65 11.88
N TYR A 177 2.89 -5.53 11.55
CA TYR A 177 3.76 -4.47 12.04
C TYR A 177 4.52 -3.77 10.91
N GLY A 178 4.95 -2.53 11.13
CA GLY A 178 6.04 -1.92 10.40
C GLY A 178 7.32 -2.78 10.55
N THR A 179 8.12 -2.89 9.50
CA THR A 179 9.34 -3.71 9.56
C THR A 179 10.35 -3.13 10.55
N THR A 180 10.50 -1.80 10.52
CA THR A 180 11.32 -1.03 11.48
C THR A 180 10.51 0.12 12.02
N PHE A 181 10.98 0.75 13.08
CA PHE A 181 10.54 2.09 13.44
C PHE A 181 10.87 3.08 12.32
N GLY A 182 10.11 4.18 12.24
CA GLY A 182 10.38 5.33 11.39
C GLY A 182 9.32 5.61 10.34
N SER A 183 9.51 6.74 9.68
CA SER A 183 8.54 7.42 8.86
C SER A 183 8.38 6.83 7.45
N THR A 184 7.48 7.40 6.67
CA THR A 184 7.00 7.04 5.32
C THR A 184 8.02 6.33 4.42
N LEU A 185 9.18 6.93 4.20
CA LEU A 185 10.16 6.35 3.28
C LEU A 185 10.72 5.02 3.80
N LEU A 186 10.88 4.86 5.12
CA LEU A 186 11.38 3.61 5.70
C LEU A 186 10.38 2.48 5.46
N GLY A 187 9.08 2.73 5.65
CA GLY A 187 8.02 1.78 5.35
C GLY A 187 8.03 1.35 3.87
N HIS A 188 8.10 2.34 2.97
CA HIS A 188 8.14 2.08 1.53
C HIS A 188 9.38 1.29 1.09
N ILE A 189 10.57 1.63 1.58
CA ILE A 189 11.82 0.90 1.28
C ILE A 189 11.76 -0.51 1.86
N ASN A 190 11.26 -0.68 3.08
CA ASN A 190 11.11 -2.00 3.70
C ASN A 190 10.13 -2.89 2.92
N LEU A 191 9.04 -2.35 2.38
CA LEU A 191 8.09 -3.11 1.58
C LEU A 191 8.74 -3.78 0.36
N VAL A 192 9.73 -3.13 -0.27
CA VAL A 192 10.32 -3.61 -1.52
C VAL A 192 11.69 -4.27 -1.36
N SER A 193 12.36 -4.06 -0.22
CA SER A 193 13.71 -4.61 -0.01
C SER A 193 13.93 -5.23 1.38
N GLY A 194 13.07 -4.91 2.37
CA GLY A 194 13.29 -5.32 3.77
C GLY A 194 14.57 -4.76 4.38
N GLN A 195 15.12 -3.70 3.78
CA GLN A 195 16.40 -3.14 4.19
C GLN A 195 16.46 -1.63 4.02
N THR A 196 16.86 -0.93 5.06
CA THR A 196 17.12 0.52 5.04
C THR A 196 18.61 0.86 5.00
N ASN A 197 19.51 -0.12 5.08
CA ASN A 197 20.95 0.08 4.90
C ASN A 197 21.36 0.16 3.42
N GLY A 198 22.58 0.66 3.16
CA GLY A 198 23.06 0.93 1.79
C GLY A 198 22.54 2.23 1.21
N ALA A 199 22.08 3.13 2.06
CA ALA A 199 21.59 4.45 1.69
C ALA A 199 22.74 5.47 1.53
N ILE A 200 22.61 6.36 0.55
CA ILE A 200 23.56 7.47 0.29
C ILE A 200 22.75 8.75 0.14
N ALA A 201 22.90 9.67 1.11
CA ALA A 201 22.28 10.98 1.06
C ALA A 201 23.08 11.98 0.21
N THR A 202 22.38 12.83 -0.54
CA THR A 202 22.97 13.91 -1.34
C THR A 202 22.20 15.22 -1.10
N PRO A 203 22.83 16.26 -0.54
CA PRO A 203 24.16 16.23 0.11
C PRO A 203 24.19 15.31 1.34
N PRO A 204 25.37 14.88 1.81
CA PRO A 204 25.47 14.07 3.01
C PRO A 204 24.77 14.73 4.21
N ASN A 205 23.87 13.98 4.87
CA ASN A 205 23.12 14.45 6.02
C ASN A 205 22.92 13.31 7.03
N PRO A 206 23.55 13.38 8.21
CA PRO A 206 23.44 12.32 9.21
C PRO A 206 22.04 12.22 9.86
N LEU A 207 21.18 13.23 9.69
CA LEU A 207 19.78 13.15 10.14
C LEU A 207 18.88 12.38 9.17
N ILE A 208 19.37 12.05 7.97
CA ILE A 208 18.67 11.29 6.95
C ILE A 208 19.29 9.91 6.75
N VAL A 209 20.62 9.88 6.63
CA VAL A 209 21.39 8.63 6.50
C VAL A 209 22.50 8.64 7.53
N LEU A 210 22.42 7.73 8.48
CA LEU A 210 23.40 7.58 9.54
C LEU A 210 24.04 6.18 9.45
N GLU A 211 25.38 6.12 9.41
CA GLU A 211 26.14 4.87 9.28
C GLU A 211 25.72 4.01 8.06
N GLY A 212 25.25 4.67 6.99
CA GLY A 212 24.79 3.99 5.77
C GLY A 212 23.34 3.50 5.84
N THR A 213 22.63 3.74 6.95
CA THR A 213 21.23 3.37 7.13
C THR A 213 20.33 4.60 6.97
N LEU A 214 19.25 4.47 6.22
CA LEU A 214 18.20 5.47 6.10
C LEU A 214 17.40 5.52 7.41
N VAL A 215 17.26 6.72 8.01
CA VAL A 215 16.58 6.93 9.28
C VAL A 215 15.51 8.01 9.23
N ALA A 216 15.34 8.69 8.10
CA ALA A 216 14.33 9.72 7.92
C ALA A 216 13.95 9.91 6.43
N ASN A 217 12.91 10.69 6.19
CA ASN A 217 12.36 10.99 4.88
C ASN A 217 13.33 11.80 4.00
N ALA A 218 13.44 11.42 2.73
CA ALA A 218 14.15 12.16 1.69
C ALA A 218 13.53 11.87 0.32
N GLN A 219 13.91 12.60 -0.72
CA GLN A 219 13.43 12.39 -2.09
C GLN A 219 14.41 11.50 -2.90
N PRO A 220 13.99 10.85 -3.98
CA PRO A 220 14.87 10.02 -4.79
C PRO A 220 15.90 10.87 -5.55
N THR A 221 17.16 10.45 -5.52
CA THR A 221 18.26 11.17 -6.18
C THR A 221 18.11 11.12 -7.69
N GLY A 222 18.03 12.29 -8.32
CA GLY A 222 18.01 12.43 -9.77
C GLY A 222 16.60 12.44 -10.39
N ASP A 223 15.55 12.26 -9.61
CA ASP A 223 14.18 12.43 -10.09
C ASP A 223 13.95 13.88 -10.53
N VAL A 224 13.37 14.04 -11.73
CA VAL A 224 13.20 15.36 -12.38
C VAL A 224 12.27 16.31 -11.62
N CYS A 225 11.48 15.80 -10.68
CA CYS A 225 10.58 16.60 -9.85
C CYS A 225 11.27 17.21 -8.63
N PHE A 226 12.50 16.82 -8.32
CA PHE A 226 13.23 17.34 -7.17
C PHE A 226 14.53 18.02 -7.59
N THR A 227 14.78 19.18 -7.01
CA THR A 227 15.96 20.00 -7.35
C THR A 227 17.16 19.62 -6.48
N SER A 228 18.34 20.12 -6.86
CA SER A 228 19.57 20.00 -6.04
C SER A 228 19.49 20.65 -4.65
N ALA A 229 18.44 21.44 -4.38
CA ALA A 229 18.16 21.98 -3.04
C ALA A 229 17.39 21.01 -2.15
N SER A 230 16.82 19.93 -2.72
CA SER A 230 16.15 18.89 -1.96
C SER A 230 17.16 17.97 -1.31
N GLN A 231 16.84 17.47 -0.11
CA GLN A 231 17.54 16.31 0.44
C GLN A 231 17.14 15.09 -0.34
N THR A 232 18.11 14.39 -0.94
CA THR A 232 17.83 13.21 -1.75
C THR A 232 18.62 12.01 -1.27
N VAL A 233 18.10 10.82 -1.51
CA VAL A 233 18.74 9.54 -1.18
C VAL A 233 18.70 8.61 -2.38
N GLN A 234 19.77 7.86 -2.55
CA GLN A 234 19.86 6.69 -3.42
C GLN A 234 20.11 5.46 -2.55
N MET A 235 19.37 4.40 -2.83
CA MET A 235 19.59 3.09 -2.21
C MET A 235 20.50 2.23 -3.07
N SER A 236 21.25 1.35 -2.41
CA SER A 236 22.02 0.29 -3.06
C SER A 236 21.47 -1.09 -2.64
N GLY A 237 21.95 -2.13 -3.30
CA GLY A 237 21.52 -3.50 -3.00
C GLY A 237 20.36 -3.96 -3.89
N THR A 238 19.82 -5.11 -3.52
CA THR A 238 18.76 -5.81 -4.26
C THR A 238 17.39 -5.40 -3.72
N ASN A 239 16.43 -5.18 -4.61
CA ASN A 239 15.02 -5.05 -4.27
C ASN A 239 14.19 -6.15 -4.94
N LEU A 240 12.91 -6.24 -4.61
CA LEU A 240 12.03 -7.28 -5.15
C LEU A 240 11.84 -7.18 -6.68
N GLY A 241 11.92 -5.97 -7.26
CA GLY A 241 11.90 -5.76 -8.70
C GLY A 241 13.06 -6.45 -9.43
N ASP A 242 14.24 -6.52 -8.80
CA ASP A 242 15.37 -7.26 -9.35
C ASP A 242 15.09 -8.76 -9.44
N LEU A 243 14.48 -9.34 -8.39
CA LEU A 243 14.12 -10.76 -8.37
C LEU A 243 13.04 -11.07 -9.41
N LEU A 244 12.03 -10.21 -9.54
CA LEU A 244 10.98 -10.33 -10.54
C LEU A 244 11.55 -10.26 -11.95
N ASN A 245 12.43 -9.28 -12.23
CA ASN A 245 13.13 -9.14 -13.51
C ASN A 245 13.99 -10.37 -13.84
N ALA A 246 14.76 -10.86 -12.87
CA ALA A 246 15.62 -12.03 -13.06
C ALA A 246 14.84 -13.31 -13.40
N ASN A 247 13.59 -13.40 -12.98
CA ASN A 247 12.70 -14.53 -13.23
C ASN A 247 11.68 -14.27 -14.36
N GLY A 248 11.73 -13.09 -15.00
CA GLY A 248 10.85 -12.71 -16.11
C GLY A 248 9.38 -12.57 -15.69
N ILE A 249 9.10 -12.32 -14.41
CA ILE A 249 7.74 -12.09 -13.91
C ILE A 249 7.35 -10.65 -14.18
N SER A 250 6.18 -10.44 -14.78
CA SER A 250 5.69 -9.08 -15.04
C SER A 250 5.32 -8.36 -13.73
N TRP A 251 5.77 -7.11 -13.61
CA TRP A 251 5.47 -6.30 -12.44
C TRP A 251 5.44 -4.81 -12.77
N GLY A 252 4.81 -3.99 -11.92
CA GLY A 252 4.79 -2.54 -12.06
C GLY A 252 4.45 -1.84 -10.76
N SER A 253 4.97 -0.61 -10.64
CA SER A 253 4.61 0.37 -9.62
C SER A 253 3.74 1.43 -10.27
N PHE A 254 2.56 1.67 -9.71
CA PHE A 254 1.53 2.56 -10.24
C PHE A 254 1.28 3.67 -9.25
N GLU A 255 1.83 4.85 -9.53
CA GLU A 255 1.90 5.96 -8.60
C GLU A 255 1.00 7.13 -9.01
N GLY A 256 0.30 7.68 -8.06
CA GLY A 256 -0.48 8.90 -8.26
C GLY A 256 0.41 10.08 -8.65
N GLY A 257 0.00 10.82 -9.69
CA GLY A 257 0.76 11.99 -10.12
C GLY A 257 2.01 11.70 -10.96
N PHE A 258 2.32 10.45 -11.27
CA PHE A 258 3.55 10.06 -11.97
C PHE A 258 3.58 10.52 -13.45
N ASN A 259 2.43 10.64 -14.11
CA ASN A 259 2.35 11.18 -15.47
C ASN A 259 2.45 12.71 -15.48
N LEU A 260 3.63 13.23 -15.77
CA LEU A 260 3.89 14.66 -15.83
C LEU A 260 3.20 15.40 -16.99
N GLN A 261 2.58 14.68 -17.93
CA GLN A 261 1.84 15.26 -19.06
C GLN A 261 0.36 15.52 -18.74
N THR A 262 -0.15 14.98 -17.63
CA THR A 262 -1.52 15.21 -17.21
C THR A 262 -1.72 16.65 -16.76
N VAL A 263 -2.86 17.23 -17.14
CA VAL A 263 -3.29 18.57 -16.70
C VAL A 263 -4.57 18.39 -15.87
N ASN A 264 -4.54 18.82 -14.62
CA ASN A 264 -5.71 18.79 -13.75
C ASN A 264 -6.74 19.86 -14.14
N PRO A 265 -8.02 19.71 -13.76
CA PRO A 265 -9.05 20.71 -14.05
C PRO A 265 -8.74 22.12 -13.52
N ASN A 266 -7.93 22.23 -12.47
CA ASN A 266 -7.45 23.51 -11.92
C ASN A 266 -6.27 24.12 -12.71
N GLY A 267 -5.85 23.48 -13.82
CA GLY A 267 -4.75 23.93 -14.69
C GLY A 267 -3.35 23.55 -14.23
N THR A 268 -3.18 22.86 -13.10
CA THR A 268 -1.86 22.41 -12.63
C THR A 268 -1.39 21.17 -13.42
N THR A 269 -0.06 21.06 -13.64
CA THR A 269 0.54 20.01 -14.46
C THR A 269 2.00 19.76 -14.09
N GLY A 270 2.61 18.71 -14.63
CA GLY A 270 3.99 18.33 -14.38
C GLY A 270 4.23 18.00 -12.91
N CYS A 271 5.41 18.24 -12.42
CA CYS A 271 5.78 18.05 -11.01
C CYS A 271 5.00 18.95 -10.01
N ASN A 272 4.23 19.90 -10.51
CA ASN A 272 3.35 20.76 -9.71
C ASN A 272 1.86 20.46 -9.92
N ARG A 273 1.53 19.32 -10.57
CA ARG A 273 0.16 18.84 -10.62
C ARG A 273 -0.35 18.68 -9.19
N SER A 274 -1.54 19.21 -8.89
CA SER A 274 -2.02 19.34 -7.51
C SER A 274 -3.55 19.31 -7.46
N HIS A 275 -4.08 18.84 -6.35
CA HIS A 275 -5.49 18.94 -5.99
C HIS A 275 -5.68 19.93 -4.84
N LEU A 276 -6.87 20.51 -4.77
CA LEU A 276 -7.26 21.37 -3.67
C LEU A 276 -7.76 20.51 -2.52
N ASN A 277 -7.12 20.61 -1.35
CA ASN A 277 -7.71 20.04 -0.14
C ASN A 277 -8.90 20.90 0.27
N PRO A 278 -10.12 20.35 0.37
CA PRO A 278 -11.33 21.14 0.61
C PRO A 278 -11.40 21.71 2.03
N VAL A 279 -10.70 21.11 3.00
CA VAL A 279 -10.71 21.56 4.40
C VAL A 279 -9.74 22.72 4.61
N THR A 280 -8.49 22.58 4.13
CA THR A 280 -7.46 23.61 4.32
C THR A 280 -7.48 24.70 3.25
N GLY A 281 -8.07 24.43 2.08
CA GLY A 281 -7.96 25.31 0.91
C GLY A 281 -6.56 25.37 0.30
N LEU A 282 -5.65 24.48 0.68
CA LEU A 282 -4.29 24.40 0.16
C LEU A 282 -4.21 23.45 -1.05
N LEU A 283 -3.28 23.72 -1.94
CA LEU A 283 -2.94 22.83 -3.04
C LEU A 283 -1.98 21.74 -2.54
N VAL A 284 -2.40 20.49 -2.63
CA VAL A 284 -1.59 19.30 -2.35
C VAL A 284 -1.07 18.76 -3.66
N LYS A 285 0.24 18.59 -3.80
CA LYS A 285 0.86 17.98 -4.99
C LYS A 285 0.41 16.51 -5.10
N ASP A 286 0.09 16.07 -6.30
CA ASP A 286 -0.35 14.70 -6.55
C ASP A 286 0.78 13.68 -6.37
N TYR A 287 1.98 14.02 -6.86
CA TYR A 287 3.17 13.19 -6.78
C TYR A 287 4.03 13.52 -5.56
N ASN A 288 4.45 12.46 -4.84
CA ASN A 288 5.46 12.52 -3.79
C ASN A 288 6.51 11.42 -4.02
N GLY A 289 7.79 11.80 -4.20
CA GLY A 289 8.86 10.84 -4.43
C GLY A 289 9.05 9.81 -3.31
N GLN A 290 8.65 10.11 -2.08
CA GLN A 290 8.73 9.17 -0.95
C GLN A 290 7.83 7.95 -1.16
N TYR A 291 6.78 8.07 -1.95
CA TYR A 291 5.82 7.01 -2.22
C TYR A 291 6.26 6.02 -3.31
N THR A 292 7.39 6.28 -3.96
CA THR A 292 7.92 5.55 -5.11
C THR A 292 9.22 4.80 -4.77
N PRO A 293 9.16 3.70 -3.97
CA PRO A 293 10.37 3.07 -3.43
C PRO A 293 11.34 2.59 -4.50
N PHE A 294 10.87 2.16 -5.67
CA PHE A 294 11.72 1.71 -6.77
C PHE A 294 12.52 2.83 -7.43
N GLN A 295 12.08 4.09 -7.30
CA GLN A 295 12.83 5.27 -7.78
C GLN A 295 14.17 5.48 -7.05
N TYR A 296 14.33 4.92 -5.87
CA TYR A 296 15.57 5.04 -5.08
C TYR A 296 16.68 4.10 -5.55
N TYR A 297 16.37 3.10 -6.36
CA TYR A 297 17.32 2.10 -6.84
C TYR A 297 17.63 2.33 -8.32
N PRO A 298 18.92 2.54 -8.70
CA PRO A 298 19.28 2.84 -10.09
C PRO A 298 18.79 1.82 -11.13
N GLN A 299 18.69 0.55 -10.73
CA GLN A 299 18.29 -0.54 -11.62
C GLN A 299 16.79 -0.59 -11.91
N THR A 300 15.93 -0.05 -11.03
CA THR A 300 14.47 -0.07 -11.18
C THR A 300 13.84 1.31 -11.39
N SER A 301 14.62 2.39 -11.26
CA SER A 301 14.09 3.75 -11.34
C SER A 301 13.71 4.21 -12.75
N ASN A 302 12.71 5.09 -12.83
CA ASN A 302 12.30 5.86 -14.00
C ASN A 302 12.33 7.37 -13.68
N LEU A 303 13.49 7.88 -13.36
CA LEU A 303 13.70 9.25 -12.86
C LEU A 303 13.22 10.38 -13.80
N ALA A 304 13.03 10.07 -15.09
CA ALA A 304 12.50 10.99 -16.08
C ALA A 304 10.98 10.92 -16.26
N HIS A 305 10.30 10.06 -15.52
CA HIS A 305 8.86 9.78 -15.64
C HIS A 305 8.46 9.43 -17.09
N THR A 306 9.27 8.62 -17.75
CA THR A 306 9.02 8.17 -19.13
C THR A 306 7.76 7.32 -19.18
N ARG A 307 6.87 7.65 -20.12
CA ARG A 307 5.61 6.92 -20.28
C ARG A 307 5.80 5.63 -21.06
N PRO A 308 5.03 4.55 -20.81
CA PRO A 308 5.00 3.40 -21.68
C PRO A 308 4.47 3.80 -23.06
N ALA A 309 5.05 3.28 -24.13
CA ALA A 309 4.61 3.60 -25.50
C ALA A 309 3.21 3.04 -25.80
N ASN A 310 2.84 1.95 -25.14
CA ASN A 310 1.53 1.31 -25.27
C ASN A 310 1.25 0.40 -24.07
N VAL A 311 0.00 -0.06 -23.94
CA VAL A 311 -0.45 -0.87 -22.80
C VAL A 311 0.31 -2.21 -22.66
N SER A 312 0.80 -2.78 -23.76
CA SER A 312 1.54 -4.06 -23.70
C SER A 312 2.99 -3.94 -23.21
N GLU A 313 3.49 -2.72 -23.00
CA GLU A 313 4.77 -2.50 -22.31
C GLU A 313 4.62 -2.48 -20.78
N ILE A 314 3.38 -2.33 -20.27
CA ILE A 314 3.15 -2.30 -18.84
C ILE A 314 3.49 -3.66 -18.23
N GLY A 315 4.31 -3.63 -17.20
CA GLY A 315 4.81 -4.83 -16.52
C GLY A 315 6.09 -5.42 -17.11
N HIS A 316 6.67 -4.79 -18.13
CA HIS A 316 7.88 -5.27 -18.78
C HIS A 316 9.03 -4.26 -18.75
N SER A 317 10.25 -4.75 -18.89
CA SER A 317 11.43 -3.91 -19.05
C SER A 317 11.31 -3.08 -20.33
N GLY A 318 11.46 -1.77 -20.22
CA GLY A 318 11.32 -0.81 -21.30
C GLY A 318 11.68 0.58 -20.82
N PRO A 319 11.39 1.64 -21.60
CA PRO A 319 11.73 3.01 -21.22
C PRO A 319 11.07 3.49 -19.92
N ALA A 320 9.88 2.97 -19.58
CA ALA A 320 9.19 3.29 -18.32
C ALA A 320 9.72 2.52 -17.11
N ASN A 321 10.57 1.52 -17.32
CA ASN A 321 11.28 0.73 -16.32
C ASN A 321 10.40 0.29 -15.13
N HIS A 322 9.19 -0.22 -15.43
CA HIS A 322 8.18 -0.70 -14.47
C HIS A 322 7.50 0.37 -13.59
N GLU A 323 7.81 1.66 -13.78
CA GLU A 323 7.22 2.76 -13.03
C GLU A 323 6.18 3.49 -13.90
N TYR A 324 4.94 3.52 -13.45
CA TYR A 324 3.78 3.98 -14.22
C TYR A 324 2.93 4.95 -13.42
N ASP A 325 2.04 5.67 -14.11
CA ASP A 325 1.00 6.46 -13.46
C ASP A 325 -0.15 5.55 -12.98
N LEU A 326 -0.78 5.92 -11.89
CA LEU A 326 -1.93 5.19 -11.33
C LEU A 326 -3.04 4.92 -12.37
N ALA A 327 -3.28 5.85 -13.29
CA ALA A 327 -4.27 5.68 -14.34
C ALA A 327 -3.97 4.48 -15.27
N ASP A 328 -2.70 4.11 -15.41
CA ASP A 328 -2.28 2.97 -16.26
C ASP A 328 -2.70 1.62 -15.67
N LEU A 329 -2.86 1.52 -14.35
CA LEU A 329 -3.32 0.29 -13.67
C LEU A 329 -4.65 -0.20 -14.24
N LEU A 330 -5.65 0.67 -14.27
CA LEU A 330 -6.99 0.31 -14.75
C LEU A 330 -7.04 0.13 -16.27
N VAL A 331 -6.19 0.86 -17.00
CA VAL A 331 -6.03 0.65 -18.45
C VAL A 331 -5.46 -0.73 -18.73
N ALA A 332 -4.40 -1.13 -18.01
CA ALA A 332 -3.80 -2.46 -18.11
C ALA A 332 -4.79 -3.56 -17.71
N ALA A 333 -5.49 -3.40 -16.60
CA ALA A 333 -6.47 -4.37 -16.11
C ALA A 333 -7.62 -4.60 -17.11
N LYS A 334 -8.17 -3.53 -17.69
CA LYS A 334 -9.24 -3.61 -18.69
C LYS A 334 -8.78 -4.24 -20.01
N ALA A 335 -7.50 -4.10 -20.36
CA ALA A 335 -6.91 -4.63 -21.57
C ALA A 335 -6.32 -6.05 -21.40
N ASP A 336 -6.46 -6.65 -20.23
CA ASP A 336 -5.86 -7.95 -19.84
C ASP A 336 -4.31 -7.96 -19.86
N TYR A 337 -3.71 -6.81 -19.51
CA TYR A 337 -2.27 -6.62 -19.34
C TYR A 337 -1.89 -6.25 -17.91
N LEU A 338 -2.77 -6.53 -16.93
CA LEU A 338 -2.42 -6.33 -15.52
C LEU A 338 -1.20 -7.20 -15.18
N PRO A 339 -0.11 -6.63 -14.65
CA PRO A 339 1.06 -7.41 -14.26
C PRO A 339 0.75 -8.49 -13.21
N ALA A 340 1.65 -9.46 -13.07
CA ALA A 340 1.56 -10.48 -12.02
C ALA A 340 1.72 -9.86 -10.63
N VAL A 341 2.57 -8.83 -10.48
CA VAL A 341 2.72 -8.06 -9.24
C VAL A 341 2.54 -6.57 -9.54
N SER A 342 1.63 -5.92 -8.82
CA SER A 342 1.35 -4.49 -8.97
C SER A 342 1.41 -3.80 -7.62
N TYR A 343 2.33 -2.85 -7.46
CA TYR A 343 2.35 -1.91 -6.35
C TYR A 343 1.49 -0.71 -6.74
N VAL A 344 0.65 -0.24 -5.84
CA VAL A 344 -0.34 0.80 -6.15
C VAL A 344 -0.34 1.83 -5.03
N LYS A 345 -0.13 3.09 -5.40
CA LYS A 345 -0.18 4.23 -4.48
C LYS A 345 -1.14 5.29 -5.01
N ALA A 346 -1.98 5.81 -4.15
CA ALA A 346 -2.91 6.90 -4.44
C ALA A 346 -2.20 8.19 -4.84
N GLU A 347 -2.91 9.10 -5.48
CA GLU A 347 -2.49 10.51 -5.50
C GLU A 347 -2.44 11.04 -4.06
N ARG A 348 -1.47 11.89 -3.74
CA ARG A 348 -1.15 12.26 -2.36
C ARG A 348 -2.34 12.75 -1.54
N TYR A 349 -3.32 13.41 -2.18
CA TYR A 349 -4.54 13.87 -1.50
C TYR A 349 -5.54 12.75 -1.17
N GLN A 350 -5.27 11.49 -1.56
CA GLN A 350 -6.14 10.32 -1.34
C GLN A 350 -5.42 9.18 -0.60
N THR A 351 -4.36 9.47 0.14
CA THR A 351 -3.55 8.43 0.80
C THR A 351 -3.98 8.13 2.23
N GLY A 352 -4.82 8.93 2.85
CA GLY A 352 -5.11 8.87 4.28
C GLY A 352 -4.25 9.82 5.13
N HIS A 353 -3.08 10.22 4.65
CA HIS A 353 -2.09 11.01 5.39
C HIS A 353 -2.67 12.30 5.99
N ALA A 354 -2.62 12.41 7.30
CA ALA A 354 -3.10 13.54 8.08
C ALA A 354 -2.36 14.88 7.75
N GLY A 355 -2.51 15.89 8.57
CA GLY A 355 -1.73 17.12 8.50
C GLY A 355 -1.99 18.03 7.30
N GLY A 356 -3.18 18.01 6.72
CA GLY A 356 -3.53 18.89 5.59
C GLY A 356 -3.27 18.28 4.21
N ILE A 357 -2.94 17.02 4.16
CA ILE A 357 -2.62 16.29 2.93
C ILE A 357 -3.83 15.53 2.44
N SER A 358 -4.38 14.64 3.27
CA SER A 358 -5.51 13.77 3.00
C SER A 358 -6.30 13.54 4.29
N ASP A 359 -7.29 12.66 4.23
CA ASP A 359 -8.02 12.14 5.37
C ASP A 359 -8.60 10.74 5.04
N PRO A 360 -9.15 9.99 6.01
CA PRO A 360 -9.71 8.65 5.76
C PRO A 360 -10.89 8.62 4.80
N LEU A 361 -11.55 9.75 4.53
CA LEU A 361 -12.67 9.82 3.58
C LEU A 361 -12.16 9.91 2.14
N ASP A 362 -11.12 10.71 1.89
CA ASP A 362 -10.43 10.78 0.60
C ASP A 362 -9.77 9.42 0.27
N GLU A 363 -9.15 8.78 1.27
CA GLU A 363 -8.62 7.42 1.17
C GLU A 363 -9.70 6.41 0.78
N GLN A 364 -10.84 6.44 1.47
CA GLN A 364 -11.96 5.55 1.20
C GLN A 364 -12.44 5.64 -0.26
N VAL A 365 -12.55 6.86 -0.79
CA VAL A 365 -12.95 7.09 -2.19
C VAL A 365 -11.98 6.36 -3.13
N PHE A 366 -10.68 6.53 -2.94
CA PHE A 366 -9.66 5.87 -3.75
C PHE A 366 -9.73 4.33 -3.64
N LEU A 367 -9.74 3.81 -2.41
CA LEU A 367 -9.77 2.37 -2.15
C LEU A 367 -10.98 1.72 -2.81
N VAL A 368 -12.17 2.27 -2.57
CA VAL A 368 -13.43 1.71 -3.07
C VAL A 368 -13.50 1.77 -4.59
N GLN A 369 -13.14 2.89 -5.20
CA GLN A 369 -13.15 3.01 -6.67
C GLN A 369 -12.17 2.02 -7.32
N THR A 370 -10.97 1.89 -6.77
CA THR A 370 -9.93 1.00 -7.29
C THR A 370 -10.32 -0.46 -7.13
N ILE A 371 -10.75 -0.87 -5.94
CA ILE A 371 -11.13 -2.26 -5.65
C ILE A 371 -12.38 -2.67 -6.45
N ASN A 372 -13.43 -1.83 -6.47
CA ASN A 372 -14.62 -2.07 -7.28
C ASN A 372 -14.28 -2.25 -8.78
N ALA A 373 -13.29 -1.50 -9.29
CA ALA A 373 -12.85 -1.62 -10.67
C ALA A 373 -12.10 -2.93 -10.93
N LEU A 374 -11.18 -3.30 -10.04
CA LEU A 374 -10.39 -4.54 -10.12
C LEU A 374 -11.28 -5.78 -9.99
N GLU A 375 -12.24 -5.77 -9.07
CA GLU A 375 -13.20 -6.87 -8.89
C GLU A 375 -14.05 -7.13 -10.16
N LYS A 376 -14.28 -6.12 -10.99
CA LYS A 376 -15.03 -6.25 -12.26
C LYS A 376 -14.21 -6.89 -13.39
N THR A 377 -12.89 -7.03 -13.23
CA THR A 377 -12.01 -7.59 -14.27
C THR A 377 -12.10 -9.11 -14.35
N ARG A 378 -11.55 -9.68 -15.43
CA ARG A 378 -11.43 -11.15 -15.59
C ARG A 378 -10.35 -11.73 -14.66
N GLN A 379 -9.34 -10.94 -14.35
CA GLN A 379 -8.21 -11.31 -13.48
C GLN A 379 -8.65 -11.54 -12.04
N TRP A 380 -9.77 -10.96 -11.61
CA TRP A 380 -10.32 -11.15 -10.26
C TRP A 380 -10.34 -12.62 -9.82
N LYS A 381 -10.68 -13.55 -10.73
CA LYS A 381 -10.73 -15.01 -10.44
C LYS A 381 -9.44 -15.59 -9.83
N SER A 382 -8.31 -14.94 -10.04
CA SER A 382 -6.96 -15.35 -9.59
C SER A 382 -6.17 -14.17 -8.98
N MET A 383 -6.88 -13.16 -8.46
CA MET A 383 -6.30 -11.97 -7.88
C MET A 383 -6.34 -12.03 -6.36
N ALA A 384 -5.33 -11.45 -5.73
CA ALA A 384 -5.39 -10.97 -4.36
C ALA A 384 -5.01 -9.50 -4.32
N ILE A 385 -5.75 -8.72 -3.52
CA ILE A 385 -5.43 -7.32 -3.20
C ILE A 385 -5.03 -7.31 -1.73
N ILE A 386 -3.89 -6.70 -1.42
CA ILE A 386 -3.43 -6.45 -0.06
C ILE A 386 -3.53 -4.95 0.16
N ILE A 387 -4.19 -4.52 1.24
CA ILE A 387 -4.12 -3.15 1.74
C ILE A 387 -3.20 -3.17 2.94
N ALA A 388 -2.18 -2.35 2.93
CA ALA A 388 -1.22 -2.17 4.02
C ALA A 388 -0.83 -0.68 4.13
N PHE A 389 -0.24 -0.32 5.26
CA PHE A 389 0.13 1.04 5.62
C PHE A 389 1.63 1.12 5.88
N ASP A 390 2.23 2.27 5.65
CA ASP A 390 3.68 2.44 5.68
C ASP A 390 4.24 2.70 7.07
N ASP A 391 3.58 3.55 7.85
CA ASP A 391 3.95 3.88 9.23
C ASP A 391 2.73 4.27 10.08
N SER A 392 2.97 4.71 11.32
CA SER A 392 1.97 4.92 12.35
C SER A 392 1.41 6.34 12.45
N ASP A 393 2.00 7.32 11.76
CA ASP A 393 1.83 8.76 12.04
C ASP A 393 2.16 9.17 13.50
N GLY A 394 2.73 8.29 14.30
CA GLY A 394 2.89 8.50 15.75
C GLY A 394 1.60 8.35 16.55
N ASP A 395 0.52 7.87 15.93
CA ASP A 395 -0.74 7.59 16.58
C ASP A 395 -0.63 6.43 17.57
N TYR A 396 -1.47 6.48 18.60
CA TYR A 396 -1.46 5.49 19.67
C TYR A 396 -1.89 4.11 19.20
N ASP A 397 -1.08 3.12 19.54
CA ASP A 397 -1.47 1.70 19.58
C ASP A 397 -1.08 1.13 20.96
N HIS A 398 -1.94 0.30 21.53
CA HIS A 398 -1.69 -0.28 22.85
C HIS A 398 -0.68 -1.43 22.83
N GLN A 399 -0.43 -2.02 21.66
CA GLN A 399 0.34 -3.25 21.50
C GLN A 399 1.81 -2.96 21.20
N MET A 400 2.69 -3.28 22.12
CA MET A 400 4.13 -3.30 21.85
C MET A 400 4.45 -4.34 20.77
N SER A 401 5.25 -3.94 19.78
CA SER A 401 5.76 -4.84 18.77
C SER A 401 6.81 -5.80 19.32
N PRO A 402 6.88 -7.04 18.81
CA PRO A 402 8.01 -7.92 19.11
C PRO A 402 9.27 -7.41 18.41
N ILE A 403 10.35 -7.20 19.12
CA ILE A 403 11.62 -6.79 18.55
C ILE A 403 12.42 -8.03 18.12
N PHE A 404 12.47 -8.28 16.82
CA PHE A 404 13.23 -9.41 16.24
C PHE A 404 14.64 -9.04 15.81
N ASN A 405 14.87 -7.77 15.50
CA ASN A 405 16.19 -7.24 15.17
C ASN A 405 16.47 -6.04 16.07
N GLY A 406 17.44 -6.17 16.93
CA GLY A 406 17.91 -5.09 17.78
C GLY A 406 18.96 -4.21 17.10
N SER A 407 19.59 -3.36 17.89
CA SER A 407 20.72 -2.54 17.50
C SER A 407 21.59 -2.24 18.71
N THR A 408 22.86 -1.93 18.52
CA THR A 408 23.76 -1.41 19.57
C THR A 408 23.96 0.09 19.48
N SER A 409 23.26 0.76 18.55
CA SER A 409 23.31 2.21 18.41
C SER A 409 22.80 2.94 19.65
N VAL A 410 23.52 3.99 20.05
CA VAL A 410 23.10 4.84 21.19
C VAL A 410 21.78 5.57 20.90
N LEU A 411 21.37 5.73 19.65
CA LEU A 411 20.08 6.31 19.27
C LEU A 411 18.94 5.37 19.66
N ASP A 412 19.10 4.07 19.42
CA ASP A 412 18.11 3.07 19.81
C ASP A 412 18.05 2.82 21.32
N ALA A 413 19.06 3.27 22.08
CA ALA A 413 19.05 3.17 23.55
C ALA A 413 17.89 3.94 24.21
N LEU A 414 17.25 4.87 23.51
CA LEU A 414 16.05 5.57 23.98
C LEU A 414 14.86 4.64 24.21
N ASN A 415 14.83 3.49 23.51
CA ASN A 415 13.79 2.47 23.70
C ASN A 415 14.18 1.37 24.72
N GLY A 416 15.28 1.53 25.43
CA GLY A 416 15.66 0.72 26.57
C GLY A 416 16.63 -0.43 26.32
N THR A 417 17.08 -0.99 27.44
CA THR A 417 18.12 -2.04 27.48
C THR A 417 17.57 -3.38 27.00
N GLY A 418 18.28 -4.01 26.08
CA GLY A 418 17.98 -5.38 25.62
C GLY A 418 16.89 -5.46 24.54
N ILE A 419 16.39 -4.33 24.08
CA ILE A 419 15.39 -4.25 23.00
C ILE A 419 16.05 -3.62 21.76
N CYS A 420 16.00 -2.28 21.64
CA CYS A 420 16.84 -1.54 20.70
C CYS A 420 18.05 -1.02 21.45
N GLY A 421 19.09 -0.54 20.81
CA GLY A 421 20.24 0.10 21.45
C GLY A 421 21.18 -0.79 22.28
N SER A 422 20.74 -1.96 22.73
CA SER A 422 21.56 -2.97 23.40
C SER A 422 21.12 -4.41 23.06
N GLY A 423 20.32 -4.55 22.03
CA GLY A 423 19.90 -5.82 21.45
C GLY A 423 20.85 -6.31 20.36
N ASP A 424 20.75 -7.59 20.01
CA ASP A 424 21.55 -8.20 18.95
C ASP A 424 20.96 -7.81 17.56
N PRO A 425 21.75 -7.21 16.64
CA PRO A 425 21.34 -7.03 15.25
C PRO A 425 21.36 -8.37 14.51
N SER A 426 20.31 -9.15 14.68
CA SER A 426 20.19 -10.54 14.18
C SER A 426 20.25 -10.66 12.65
N LEU A 427 20.00 -9.57 11.93
CA LEU A 427 20.02 -9.50 10.46
C LEU A 427 21.34 -8.94 9.89
N GLY A 428 22.41 -8.91 10.66
CA GLY A 428 23.73 -8.48 10.22
C GLY A 428 24.22 -7.21 10.91
N ASP A 429 25.35 -6.68 10.47
CA ASP A 429 26.08 -5.60 11.15
C ASP A 429 25.51 -4.20 10.94
N ALA A 430 24.46 -4.03 10.12
CA ALA A 430 23.86 -2.71 9.88
C ALA A 430 23.02 -2.28 11.08
N GLU A 431 23.43 -1.19 11.69
CA GLU A 431 22.76 -0.58 12.85
C GLU A 431 21.54 0.26 12.44
N LEU A 432 20.79 0.76 13.43
CA LEU A 432 19.65 1.66 13.24
C LEU A 432 18.48 1.04 12.42
N ARG A 433 18.32 -0.28 12.55
CA ARG A 433 17.24 -1.03 11.90
C ARG A 433 16.44 -1.79 12.94
N CYS A 434 16.23 -1.17 14.11
CA CYS A 434 15.43 -1.80 15.17
C CYS A 434 13.99 -2.05 14.68
N GLY A 435 13.46 -3.20 14.96
CA GLY A 435 12.11 -3.62 14.57
C GLY A 435 11.76 -5.04 15.07
N TYR A 436 10.47 -5.36 15.04
CA TYR A 436 9.45 -4.64 14.27
C TYR A 436 9.09 -3.28 14.90
N GLY A 437 8.58 -2.40 14.05
CA GLY A 437 8.03 -1.10 14.41
C GLY A 437 6.55 -1.15 14.84
N PRO A 438 5.79 -0.05 14.71
CA PRO A 438 4.39 0.03 15.14
C PRO A 438 3.49 -1.02 14.51
N ARG A 439 2.38 -1.34 15.19
CA ARG A 439 1.36 -2.22 14.65
C ARG A 439 0.48 -1.47 13.65
N LEU A 440 0.35 -2.01 12.45
CA LEU A 440 -0.31 -1.40 11.30
C LEU A 440 -1.45 -2.27 10.78
N PRO A 441 -2.52 -1.70 10.19
CA PRO A 441 -3.56 -2.49 9.56
C PRO A 441 -3.05 -3.27 8.33
N LEU A 442 -3.57 -4.51 8.16
CA LEU A 442 -3.34 -5.31 6.96
C LEU A 442 -4.60 -6.08 6.61
N LEU A 443 -5.10 -5.88 5.37
CA LEU A 443 -6.27 -6.56 4.85
C LEU A 443 -5.92 -7.35 3.58
N VAL A 444 -6.61 -8.48 3.39
CA VAL A 444 -6.49 -9.31 2.18
C VAL A 444 -7.86 -9.48 1.55
N ILE A 445 -8.02 -8.95 0.35
CA ILE A 445 -9.25 -8.95 -0.44
C ILE A 445 -9.04 -9.88 -1.64
N SER A 446 -9.72 -11.02 -1.66
CA SER A 446 -9.50 -12.04 -2.69
C SER A 446 -10.67 -13.03 -2.74
N PRO A 447 -10.96 -13.64 -3.90
CA PRO A 447 -11.81 -14.82 -3.92
C PRO A 447 -11.30 -15.98 -3.07
N TYR A 448 -10.02 -15.95 -2.72
CA TYR A 448 -9.35 -16.97 -1.91
C TYR A 448 -9.10 -16.55 -0.47
N SER A 449 -9.44 -15.32 -0.06
CA SER A 449 -9.33 -14.94 1.34
C SER A 449 -10.31 -15.74 2.19
N ARG A 450 -9.95 -15.97 3.43
CA ARG A 450 -10.93 -16.41 4.44
C ARG A 450 -11.97 -15.31 4.61
N ARG A 451 -13.19 -15.73 4.90
CA ARG A 451 -14.31 -14.80 5.07
C ARG A 451 -14.49 -14.45 6.53
N ASN A 452 -14.67 -13.16 6.84
CA ASN A 452 -14.92 -12.67 8.19
C ASN A 452 -13.88 -13.22 9.18
N PHE A 453 -12.60 -13.03 8.85
CA PHE A 453 -11.51 -13.71 9.55
C PHE A 453 -10.46 -12.69 10.02
N VAL A 454 -10.08 -12.82 11.28
CA VAL A 454 -8.96 -12.08 11.87
C VAL A 454 -7.80 -13.05 12.10
N ASP A 455 -6.65 -12.77 11.50
CA ASP A 455 -5.41 -13.52 11.71
C ASP A 455 -4.58 -12.85 12.82
N HIS A 456 -4.13 -13.66 13.77
CA HIS A 456 -3.28 -13.22 14.88
C HIS A 456 -1.81 -13.61 14.70
N THR A 457 -1.44 -14.10 13.53
CA THR A 457 -0.04 -14.44 13.22
C THR A 457 0.79 -13.17 13.13
N ILE A 458 1.95 -13.18 13.78
CA ILE A 458 2.89 -12.06 13.69
C ILE A 458 3.42 -11.96 12.26
N THR A 459 3.20 -10.80 11.65
CA THR A 459 3.65 -10.44 10.30
C THR A 459 4.22 -9.03 10.31
N ASP A 460 4.96 -8.66 9.27
CA ASP A 460 5.42 -7.30 9.03
C ASP A 460 5.30 -6.95 7.54
N LEU A 461 5.69 -5.76 7.13
CA LEU A 461 5.61 -5.36 5.71
C LEU A 461 6.35 -6.33 4.79
N THR A 462 7.46 -6.91 5.24
CA THR A 462 8.22 -7.88 4.45
C THR A 462 7.54 -9.25 4.33
N SER A 463 6.48 -9.51 5.09
CA SER A 463 5.60 -10.67 4.87
C SER A 463 4.92 -10.60 3.50
N ILE A 464 4.65 -9.39 2.98
CA ILE A 464 4.13 -9.18 1.62
C ILE A 464 5.22 -9.55 0.60
N THR A 465 6.44 -9.06 0.79
CA THR A 465 7.62 -9.40 -0.02
C THR A 465 7.83 -10.91 -0.05
N ARG A 466 7.84 -11.55 1.12
CA ARG A 466 7.98 -13.00 1.26
C ARG A 466 6.87 -13.76 0.54
N PHE A 467 5.63 -13.29 0.59
CA PHE A 467 4.54 -13.92 -0.15
C PHE A 467 4.76 -13.89 -1.67
N VAL A 468 5.27 -12.78 -2.21
CA VAL A 468 5.66 -12.69 -3.63
C VAL A 468 6.77 -13.68 -3.95
N GLU A 469 7.83 -13.69 -3.17
CA GLU A 469 8.97 -14.59 -3.35
C GLU A 469 8.56 -16.06 -3.35
N ASP A 470 7.75 -16.47 -2.38
CA ASP A 470 7.28 -17.84 -2.23
C ASP A 470 6.29 -18.23 -3.34
N ASN A 471 5.38 -17.32 -3.73
CA ASN A 471 4.36 -17.61 -4.74
C ASN A 471 4.96 -17.80 -6.15
N TRP A 472 5.99 -17.05 -6.50
CA TRP A 472 6.67 -17.15 -7.80
C TRP A 472 8.02 -17.86 -7.74
N SER A 473 8.41 -18.42 -6.58
CA SER A 473 9.67 -19.15 -6.37
C SER A 473 10.92 -18.34 -6.72
N LEU A 474 10.97 -17.07 -6.29
CA LEU A 474 12.03 -16.13 -6.66
C LEU A 474 13.32 -16.29 -5.84
N GLY A 475 13.27 -16.97 -4.69
CA GLY A 475 14.30 -16.92 -3.66
C GLY A 475 14.10 -15.74 -2.72
N ARG A 476 15.11 -15.38 -1.93
CA ARG A 476 15.09 -14.28 -0.97
C ARG A 476 15.97 -13.12 -1.46
N ILE A 477 15.64 -11.90 -1.05
CA ILE A 477 16.44 -10.69 -1.33
C ILE A 477 17.86 -10.87 -0.76
N GLY A 478 17.95 -11.40 0.45
CA GLY A 478 19.24 -11.61 1.11
C GLY A 478 19.84 -10.33 1.69
N GLY A 479 21.15 -10.38 2.04
CA GLY A 479 21.90 -9.21 2.53
C GLY A 479 21.39 -8.64 3.87
N GLY A 480 20.67 -9.43 4.69
CA GLY A 480 20.09 -8.97 5.95
C GLY A 480 18.68 -8.39 5.81
N SER A 481 17.99 -8.65 4.69
CA SER A 481 16.58 -8.29 4.53
C SER A 481 15.69 -9.00 5.55
N TYR A 482 14.68 -8.30 6.04
CA TYR A 482 13.70 -8.85 6.98
C TYR A 482 12.79 -9.95 6.39
N ASP A 483 12.74 -10.11 5.05
CA ASP A 483 12.03 -11.20 4.38
C ASP A 483 12.47 -12.60 4.87
N ALA A 484 13.70 -12.69 5.36
CA ALA A 484 14.27 -13.92 5.91
C ALA A 484 13.57 -14.38 7.21
N ILE A 485 13.04 -13.44 8.00
CA ILE A 485 12.39 -13.69 9.29
C ILE A 485 10.89 -13.38 9.30
N ALA A 486 10.38 -12.81 8.22
CA ALA A 486 8.98 -12.41 8.08
C ALA A 486 7.99 -13.57 8.34
N GLY A 487 6.85 -13.27 8.93
CA GLY A 487 5.76 -14.22 9.10
C GLY A 487 5.05 -14.55 7.77
N PRO A 488 4.33 -15.67 7.66
CA PRO A 488 3.60 -16.03 6.46
C PRO A 488 2.22 -15.35 6.41
N LEU A 489 1.80 -14.89 5.22
CA LEU A 489 0.43 -14.40 4.97
C LEU A 489 -0.57 -15.52 4.62
N SER A 490 -0.11 -16.78 4.50
CA SER A 490 -0.94 -17.91 4.04
C SER A 490 -2.18 -18.17 4.90
N ASN A 491 -2.15 -17.77 6.18
CA ASN A 491 -3.29 -17.95 7.10
C ASN A 491 -4.51 -17.10 6.74
N LEU A 492 -4.30 -15.98 6.04
CA LEU A 492 -5.38 -15.10 5.57
C LEU A 492 -6.14 -15.69 4.37
N PHE A 493 -5.64 -16.79 3.78
CA PHE A 493 -6.21 -17.42 2.60
C PHE A 493 -6.78 -18.82 2.90
N ASP A 494 -7.72 -19.25 2.05
CA ASP A 494 -8.16 -20.62 1.91
C ASP A 494 -7.97 -21.10 0.46
N PHE A 495 -6.88 -21.80 0.21
CA PHE A 495 -6.56 -22.37 -1.09
C PHE A 495 -7.10 -23.79 -1.28
N THR A 496 -7.73 -24.40 -0.26
CA THR A 496 -8.18 -25.79 -0.30
C THR A 496 -9.48 -26.01 -1.09
N GLY A 497 -10.14 -24.91 -1.44
CA GLY A 497 -10.98 -24.90 -2.64
C GLY A 497 -12.46 -25.25 -2.49
N GLY A 498 -13.07 -25.08 -1.33
CA GLY A 498 -14.52 -25.34 -1.19
C GLY A 498 -15.40 -24.13 -1.50
N HIS A 499 -15.07 -23.00 -0.97
CA HIS A 499 -15.88 -21.79 -1.07
C HIS A 499 -15.02 -20.60 -1.48
N ARG A 500 -15.44 -19.90 -2.55
CA ARG A 500 -14.86 -18.64 -2.96
C ARG A 500 -15.56 -17.51 -2.22
N THR A 501 -14.78 -16.60 -1.64
CA THR A 501 -15.32 -15.34 -1.13
C THR A 501 -15.83 -14.51 -2.30
N GLY A 502 -17.08 -14.06 -2.21
CA GLY A 502 -17.73 -13.29 -3.27
C GLY A 502 -17.12 -11.89 -3.42
N ARG A 503 -17.50 -11.21 -4.50
CA ARG A 503 -17.21 -9.80 -4.68
C ARG A 503 -17.98 -8.96 -3.67
N LEU A 504 -17.40 -7.82 -3.33
CA LEU A 504 -18.03 -6.84 -2.45
C LEU A 504 -17.93 -5.45 -3.10
N PHE A 505 -19.04 -4.94 -3.59
CA PHE A 505 -19.10 -3.59 -4.13
C PHE A 505 -19.59 -2.62 -3.06
N LEU A 506 -18.82 -1.59 -2.82
CA LEU A 506 -19.13 -0.54 -1.87
C LEU A 506 -19.40 0.80 -2.58
N ASP A 507 -20.10 1.68 -1.91
CA ASP A 507 -20.24 3.07 -2.31
C ASP A 507 -18.99 3.86 -1.89
N PRO A 508 -18.33 4.59 -2.79
CA PRO A 508 -17.08 5.29 -2.45
C PRO A 508 -17.26 6.43 -1.45
N ASP A 509 -18.43 7.07 -1.42
CA ASP A 509 -18.66 8.23 -0.56
C ASP A 509 -19.03 7.82 0.87
N THR A 510 -19.75 6.69 1.03
CA THR A 510 -20.20 6.21 2.34
C THR A 510 -19.45 5.01 2.87
N GLY A 511 -18.82 4.22 2.00
CA GLY A 511 -18.19 2.95 2.36
C GLY A 511 -19.19 1.81 2.60
N GLU A 512 -20.49 2.06 2.49
CA GLU A 512 -21.56 1.08 2.65
C GLU A 512 -21.72 0.20 1.42
N LEU A 513 -22.53 -0.86 1.53
CA LEU A 513 -22.85 -1.75 0.40
C LEU A 513 -23.54 -0.99 -0.73
N SER A 514 -22.98 -1.07 -1.94
CA SER A 514 -23.67 -0.55 -3.14
C SER A 514 -24.90 -1.41 -3.46
N HIS A 515 -26.03 -0.76 -3.67
CA HIS A 515 -27.31 -1.38 -4.00
C HIS A 515 -27.50 -1.58 -5.51
#